data_3363c2aefea0896d72318a6ccaf3df6c
#
_entry.id   3363c2aefea0896d72318a6ccaf3df6c
#
_cell.length_a   1.000
_cell.length_b   1.000
_cell.length_c   1.000
_cell.angle_alpha   90.00
_cell.angle_beta   90.00
_cell.angle_gamma   90.00
#
_symmetry.space_group_name_H-M   'P 1'
#
loop_
_entity.id
_entity.type
_entity.pdbx_description
1 polymer ?
#
loop_
_entity_poly.entity_id
_entity_poly.type
_entity_poly.pdbx_seq_one_letter_code
_entity_poly.pdbx_strand_id
1 'polypeptide(L)'
;MLIYFIVVLCFATFGCKAAQLQSAMTATPTIIVSQHRSKSFTPVKASSTYFGSSSTKEEQKQPLRYEKRSLSDFTTRDSRMGFVRKVYTIFSAQMVCTIGITSVIMNNPNLQQFLFQNFKIFMITSYLLSTGVIVALCSNPELRYKSPVNFVLLGIHTFLQSISVGIFSSAINPRLVCLGTMHTLGTFLAITLYSFQPNEKFDLTPFGNVLLTSSTSLLIGLFLNFFLKMPILDNLISAGLAVLFASFLAYDTQKIVGGKHHKHFYSPKEYILAALNLYQDVINLFIQIMNILMKLDRNKESP
;
A
#
# COMPACT_ATOMS: atom_id res chain seq x y z
N MET A 1 -10.86 -23.14 -2.01
CA MET A 1 -9.47 -22.85 -1.58
C MET A 1 -8.98 -21.48 -2.02
N LEU A 2 -9.16 -21.13 -3.30
CA LEU A 2 -8.77 -19.81 -3.84
C LEU A 2 -9.43 -18.65 -3.09
N ILE A 3 -10.71 -18.80 -2.74
CA ILE A 3 -11.49 -17.83 -1.98
C ILE A 3 -10.87 -17.56 -0.60
N TYR A 4 -10.39 -18.58 0.11
CA TYR A 4 -9.66 -18.38 1.38
C TYR A 4 -8.40 -17.54 1.22
N PHE A 5 -7.65 -17.82 0.16
CA PHE A 5 -6.45 -17.06 -0.17
C PHE A 5 -6.77 -15.58 -0.40
N ILE A 6 -7.83 -15.30 -1.16
CA ILE A 6 -8.30 -13.94 -1.44
C ILE A 6 -8.79 -13.25 -0.15
N VAL A 7 -9.60 -13.93 0.66
CA VAL A 7 -10.14 -13.37 1.92
C VAL A 7 -9.02 -12.92 2.84
N VAL A 8 -8.07 -13.81 3.10
CA VAL A 8 -7.00 -13.52 4.06
C VAL A 8 -6.03 -12.47 3.51
N LEU A 9 -5.73 -12.47 2.18
CA LEU A 9 -4.92 -11.46 1.51
C LEU A 9 -5.56 -10.08 1.59
N CYS A 10 -6.87 -10.01 1.40
CA CYS A 10 -7.65 -8.77 1.56
C CYS A 10 -7.65 -8.28 3.01
N PHE A 11 -7.83 -9.17 4.00
CA PHE A 11 -7.88 -8.75 5.41
C PHE A 11 -6.58 -8.06 5.87
N ALA A 12 -5.43 -8.57 5.49
CA ALA A 12 -4.15 -7.99 5.89
C ALA A 12 -3.91 -6.61 5.25
N THR A 13 -4.17 -6.51 3.94
CA THR A 13 -4.01 -5.25 3.22
C THR A 13 -4.98 -4.18 3.71
N PHE A 14 -6.23 -4.55 3.95
CA PHE A 14 -7.23 -3.62 4.45
C PHE A 14 -6.98 -3.24 5.91
N GLY A 15 -6.53 -4.16 6.76
CA GLY A 15 -6.14 -3.85 8.14
C GLY A 15 -5.00 -2.83 8.20
N CYS A 16 -3.98 -2.99 7.36
CA CYS A 16 -2.88 -2.02 7.26
C CYS A 16 -3.36 -0.66 6.73
N LYS A 17 -4.17 -0.65 5.66
CA LYS A 17 -4.74 0.59 5.10
C LYS A 17 -5.68 1.28 6.08
N ALA A 18 -6.47 0.53 6.85
CA ALA A 18 -7.31 1.07 7.92
C ALA A 18 -6.48 1.77 9.00
N ALA A 19 -5.41 1.12 9.48
CA ALA A 19 -4.51 1.69 10.47
C ALA A 19 -3.82 2.96 9.95
N GLN A 20 -3.42 2.98 8.67
CA GLN A 20 -2.83 4.17 8.03
C GLN A 20 -3.83 5.31 7.89
N LEU A 21 -5.07 5.03 7.48
CA LEU A 21 -6.13 6.05 7.39
C LEU A 21 -6.46 6.61 8.75
N GLN A 22 -6.54 5.77 9.79
CA GLN A 22 -6.79 6.20 11.15
C GLN A 22 -5.64 7.07 11.68
N SER A 23 -4.39 6.71 11.43
CA SER A 23 -3.23 7.53 11.80
C SER A 23 -3.19 8.86 11.05
N ALA A 24 -3.59 8.88 9.78
CA ALA A 24 -3.71 10.11 8.99
C ALA A 24 -4.83 11.03 9.48
N MET A 25 -5.94 10.49 9.98
CA MET A 25 -7.04 11.26 10.55
C MET A 25 -6.71 11.84 11.93
N THR A 26 -5.95 11.10 12.76
CA THR A 26 -5.51 11.58 14.08
C THR A 26 -4.37 12.60 13.98
N ALA A 27 -3.63 12.61 12.88
CA ALA A 27 -2.59 13.57 12.56
C ALA A 27 -3.11 14.85 11.89
N THR A 28 -4.40 15.20 12.06
CA THR A 28 -4.91 16.50 11.56
C THR A 28 -4.09 17.63 12.18
N PRO A 29 -3.41 18.46 11.38
CA PRO A 29 -2.74 19.63 11.92
C PRO A 29 -3.83 20.53 12.49
N THR A 30 -3.78 20.82 13.78
CA THR A 30 -4.51 21.94 14.37
C THR A 30 -4.10 23.18 13.59
N ILE A 31 -4.97 23.63 12.70
CA ILE A 31 -4.80 24.92 12.02
C ILE A 31 -4.89 25.97 13.10
N ILE A 32 -3.76 26.35 13.67
CA ILE A 32 -3.67 27.60 14.42
C ILE A 32 -3.77 28.70 13.38
N VAL A 33 -4.99 29.22 13.22
CA VAL A 33 -5.24 30.48 12.53
C VAL A 33 -4.46 31.54 13.30
N SER A 34 -3.24 31.83 12.85
CA SER A 34 -2.51 33.00 13.32
C SER A 34 -3.24 34.22 12.79
N GLN A 35 -4.14 34.78 13.60
CA GLN A 35 -4.60 36.14 13.40
C GLN A 35 -3.37 37.06 13.38
N HIS A 36 -3.08 37.57 12.21
CA HIS A 36 -2.14 38.67 12.01
C HIS A 36 -2.69 39.90 12.74
N ARG A 37 -2.29 40.07 13.99
CA ARG A 37 -2.46 41.31 14.70
C ARG A 37 -1.19 42.11 14.51
N SER A 38 -1.22 43.05 13.57
CA SER A 38 -0.20 44.10 13.45
C SER A 38 -0.13 44.85 14.77
N LYS A 39 0.99 44.76 15.48
CA LYS A 39 1.33 45.73 16.54
C LYS A 39 2.61 46.41 16.19
N SER A 40 2.43 47.74 16.08
CA SER A 40 3.43 48.76 15.96
C SER A 40 4.57 48.64 16.99
N PHE A 41 5.74 48.87 16.48
CA PHE A 41 7.01 48.93 17.18
C PHE A 41 7.09 50.18 18.04
N THR A 42 7.40 50.06 19.32
CA THR A 42 8.05 51.12 20.11
C THR A 42 9.14 50.53 20.97
N PRO A 43 10.34 51.11 21.01
CA PRO A 43 11.46 50.62 21.79
C PRO A 43 11.46 51.23 23.18
N VAL A 44 11.65 50.42 24.22
CA VAL A 44 12.00 50.92 25.58
C VAL A 44 13.24 50.18 26.09
N LYS A 45 14.11 51.04 26.66
CA LYS A 45 15.43 50.85 27.18
C LYS A 45 15.51 49.90 28.38
N ALA A 46 16.73 49.40 28.55
CA ALA A 46 17.29 48.60 29.62
C ALA A 46 17.11 49.12 31.04
N SER A 47 16.98 48.22 32.01
CA SER A 47 17.66 48.38 33.30
C SER A 47 17.81 47.00 33.96
N SER A 48 19.00 46.81 34.51
CA SER A 48 19.55 45.70 35.26
C SER A 48 18.86 45.44 36.63
N THR A 49 18.81 44.22 37.13
CA THR A 49 19.42 43.88 38.45
C THR A 49 19.11 42.42 38.84
N TYR A 50 20.13 41.75 39.23
CA TYR A 50 20.31 40.53 40.01
C TYR A 50 19.17 39.91 40.81
N PHE A 51 18.97 38.59 40.79
CA PHE A 51 19.30 37.66 41.89
C PHE A 51 19.07 36.21 41.48
N GLY A 52 19.98 35.33 41.85
CA GLY A 52 20.02 33.94 41.46
C GLY A 52 19.14 33.04 42.34
N SER A 53 18.85 31.84 41.82
CA SER A 53 18.77 30.60 42.61
C SER A 53 18.52 29.39 41.70
N SER A 54 19.46 28.44 41.79
CA SER A 54 19.40 26.98 41.68
C SER A 54 18.48 26.32 40.64
N SER A 55 19.14 25.79 39.64
CA SER A 55 19.07 24.47 39.02
C SER A 55 17.90 23.55 39.36
N THR A 56 17.06 23.30 38.38
CA THR A 56 16.58 21.95 38.06
C THR A 56 16.56 21.84 36.54
N LYS A 57 17.45 21.02 36.00
CA LYS A 57 17.49 20.67 34.58
C LYS A 57 16.30 19.76 34.32
N GLU A 58 15.18 20.33 33.93
CA GLU A 58 14.15 19.59 33.17
C GLU A 58 14.65 19.48 31.75
N GLU A 59 14.97 18.25 31.40
CA GLU A 59 15.28 17.81 30.06
C GLU A 59 14.03 17.99 29.17
N GLN A 60 13.90 19.18 28.59
CA GLN A 60 12.87 19.50 27.64
C GLN A 60 13.05 18.61 26.40
N LYS A 61 12.31 17.52 26.33
CA LYS A 61 12.06 16.75 25.12
C LYS A 61 11.73 17.72 23.98
N GLN A 62 12.61 17.82 23.00
CA GLN A 62 12.38 18.54 21.75
C GLN A 62 11.77 17.59 20.68
N PRO A 63 10.46 17.37 20.59
CA PRO A 63 9.90 16.56 19.54
C PRO A 63 9.40 17.37 18.33
N LEU A 64 9.21 18.67 18.43
CA LEU A 64 8.39 19.43 17.45
C LEU A 64 9.19 20.16 16.36
N ARG A 65 10.48 20.33 16.51
CA ARG A 65 11.30 21.08 15.54
C ARG A 65 11.74 20.26 14.32
N TYR A 66 11.84 18.93 14.48
CA TYR A 66 12.26 18.03 13.40
C TYR A 66 11.13 17.77 12.40
N GLU A 67 9.91 17.67 12.87
CA GLU A 67 8.75 17.36 12.01
C GLU A 67 8.36 18.53 11.11
N LYS A 68 8.43 19.75 11.63
CA LYS A 68 8.14 20.95 10.84
C LYS A 68 9.15 21.21 9.72
N ARG A 69 10.43 20.87 9.93
CA ARG A 69 11.47 21.02 8.91
C ARG A 69 11.35 19.96 7.80
N SER A 70 10.97 18.74 8.14
CA SER A 70 10.77 17.66 7.16
C SER A 70 9.58 17.93 6.23
N LEU A 71 8.51 18.56 6.74
CA LEU A 71 7.34 18.90 5.92
C LEU A 71 7.62 20.08 4.97
N SER A 72 8.39 21.09 5.40
CA SER A 72 8.76 22.24 4.56
C SER A 72 9.73 21.86 3.44
N ASP A 73 10.65 20.93 3.71
CA ASP A 73 11.60 20.43 2.70
C ASP A 73 10.93 19.54 1.65
N PHE A 74 9.82 18.88 2.01
CA PHE A 74 9.06 18.04 1.07
C PHE A 74 8.13 18.83 0.15
N THR A 75 7.93 20.11 0.39
CA THR A 75 7.17 21.01 -0.50
C THR A 75 7.96 21.43 -1.74
N THR A 76 9.27 21.19 -1.78
CA THR A 76 10.05 21.44 -2.99
C THR A 76 9.81 20.33 -4.01
N ARG A 77 9.63 20.70 -5.28
CA ARG A 77 9.39 19.75 -6.40
C ARG A 77 10.47 18.69 -6.47
N ASP A 78 11.72 19.06 -6.23
CA ASP A 78 12.87 18.16 -6.36
C ASP A 78 12.91 17.07 -5.28
N SER A 79 12.61 17.43 -4.02
CA SER A 79 12.53 16.48 -2.91
C SER A 79 11.45 15.43 -3.14
N ARG A 80 10.32 15.86 -3.71
CA ARG A 80 9.21 14.97 -4.03
C ARG A 80 9.54 14.03 -5.19
N MET A 81 10.13 14.53 -6.26
CA MET A 81 10.55 13.69 -7.37
C MET A 81 11.60 12.67 -6.93
N GLY A 82 12.48 13.02 -6.01
CA GLY A 82 13.41 12.08 -5.36
C GLY A 82 12.69 10.96 -4.60
N PHE A 83 11.64 11.29 -3.84
CA PHE A 83 10.79 10.32 -3.15
C PHE A 83 10.08 9.39 -4.14
N VAL A 84 9.41 9.93 -5.16
CA VAL A 84 8.73 9.17 -6.21
C VAL A 84 9.68 8.18 -6.87
N ARG A 85 10.85 8.65 -7.32
CA ARG A 85 11.88 7.77 -7.93
C ARG A 85 12.27 6.63 -6.99
N LYS A 86 12.51 6.92 -5.71
CA LYS A 86 12.88 5.90 -4.72
C LYS A 86 11.78 4.85 -4.53
N VAL A 87 10.52 5.27 -4.41
CA VAL A 87 9.38 4.35 -4.27
C VAL A 87 9.25 3.46 -5.50
N TYR A 88 9.26 4.04 -6.70
CA TYR A 88 9.12 3.28 -7.94
C TYR A 88 10.31 2.36 -8.22
N THR A 89 11.53 2.73 -7.82
CA THR A 89 12.71 1.85 -7.92
C THR A 89 12.54 0.62 -7.04
N ILE A 90 12.10 0.79 -5.77
CA ILE A 90 11.87 -0.32 -4.86
C ILE A 90 10.72 -1.20 -5.38
N PHE A 91 9.61 -0.61 -5.78
CA PHE A 91 8.48 -1.30 -6.37
C PHE A 91 8.89 -2.12 -7.62
N SER A 92 9.66 -1.53 -8.53
CA SER A 92 10.15 -2.23 -9.73
C SER A 92 11.02 -3.43 -9.36
N ALA A 93 11.90 -3.30 -8.37
CA ALA A 93 12.70 -4.42 -7.87
C ALA A 93 11.83 -5.55 -7.31
N GLN A 94 10.77 -5.22 -6.55
CA GLN A 94 9.81 -6.21 -6.05
C GLN A 94 9.08 -6.92 -7.20
N MET A 95 8.64 -6.18 -8.23
CA MET A 95 7.97 -6.76 -9.40
C MET A 95 8.88 -7.68 -10.20
N VAL A 96 10.14 -7.28 -10.43
CA VAL A 96 11.14 -8.13 -11.12
C VAL A 96 11.39 -9.41 -10.32
N CYS A 97 11.53 -9.33 -9.00
CA CYS A 97 11.68 -10.48 -8.13
C CYS A 97 10.47 -11.43 -8.26
N THR A 98 9.25 -10.87 -8.20
CA THR A 98 8.01 -11.66 -8.31
C THR A 98 7.88 -12.35 -9.65
N ILE A 99 8.12 -11.65 -10.75
CA ILE A 99 8.09 -12.21 -12.10
C ILE A 99 9.16 -13.30 -12.25
N GLY A 100 10.37 -13.06 -11.74
CA GLY A 100 11.46 -14.02 -11.79
C GLY A 100 11.14 -15.32 -11.05
N ILE A 101 10.69 -15.23 -9.78
CA ILE A 101 10.32 -16.41 -8.97
C ILE A 101 9.13 -17.14 -9.59
N THR A 102 8.10 -16.42 -10.01
CA THR A 102 6.93 -17.00 -10.69
C THR A 102 7.33 -17.75 -11.96
N SER A 103 8.21 -17.16 -12.78
CA SER A 103 8.72 -17.81 -13.99
C SER A 103 9.51 -19.08 -13.69
N VAL A 104 10.37 -19.08 -12.66
CA VAL A 104 11.10 -20.27 -12.23
C VAL A 104 10.14 -21.39 -11.79
N ILE A 105 9.09 -21.05 -11.01
CA ILE A 105 8.10 -22.04 -10.59
C ILE A 105 7.33 -22.59 -11.80
N MET A 106 6.89 -21.72 -12.72
CA MET A 106 6.10 -22.13 -13.90
C MET A 106 6.90 -23.01 -14.90
N ASN A 107 8.20 -22.83 -14.97
CA ASN A 107 9.06 -23.57 -15.92
C ASN A 107 9.73 -24.82 -15.31
N ASN A 108 9.53 -25.09 -14.03
CA ASN A 108 10.16 -26.25 -13.37
C ASN A 108 9.08 -27.25 -12.86
N PRO A 109 8.83 -28.36 -13.63
CA PRO A 109 7.79 -29.34 -13.26
C PRO A 109 8.03 -29.99 -11.91
N ASN A 110 9.28 -30.25 -11.53
CA ASN A 110 9.62 -30.89 -10.26
C ASN A 110 9.27 -29.97 -9.08
N LEU A 111 9.58 -28.68 -9.24
CA LEU A 111 9.25 -27.67 -8.24
C LEU A 111 7.74 -27.47 -8.12
N GLN A 112 7.02 -27.47 -9.25
CA GLN A 112 5.56 -27.41 -9.25
C GLN A 112 4.97 -28.60 -8.51
N GLN A 113 5.40 -29.82 -8.82
CA GLN A 113 4.89 -31.03 -8.16
C GLN A 113 5.12 -30.98 -6.65
N PHE A 114 6.31 -30.59 -6.21
CA PHE A 114 6.64 -30.43 -4.79
C PHE A 114 5.74 -29.40 -4.09
N LEU A 115 5.55 -28.22 -4.72
CA LEU A 115 4.71 -27.15 -4.19
C LEU A 115 3.22 -27.53 -4.16
N PHE A 116 2.74 -28.29 -5.18
CA PHE A 116 1.35 -28.76 -5.21
C PHE A 116 1.07 -29.86 -4.19
N GLN A 117 2.01 -30.78 -3.98
CA GLN A 117 1.88 -31.80 -2.92
C GLN A 117 1.75 -31.18 -1.53
N ASN A 118 2.43 -30.07 -1.29
CA ASN A 118 2.43 -29.35 -0.02
C ASN A 118 1.66 -28.03 -0.09
N PHE A 119 0.74 -27.89 -1.05
CA PHE A 119 0.05 -26.63 -1.38
C PHE A 119 -0.53 -25.91 -0.16
N LYS A 120 -1.25 -26.63 0.71
CA LYS A 120 -1.89 -26.04 1.90
C LYS A 120 -0.85 -25.43 2.84
N ILE A 121 0.24 -26.15 3.10
CA ILE A 121 1.29 -25.72 4.02
C ILE A 121 1.97 -24.46 3.46
N PHE A 122 2.43 -24.51 2.20
CA PHE A 122 3.11 -23.37 1.58
C PHE A 122 2.22 -22.13 1.49
N MET A 123 0.97 -22.28 1.09
CA MET A 123 0.04 -21.15 0.96
C MET A 123 -0.28 -20.54 2.33
N ILE A 124 -0.61 -21.36 3.34
CA ILE A 124 -0.94 -20.84 4.67
C ILE A 124 0.29 -20.19 5.32
N THR A 125 1.44 -20.86 5.26
CA THR A 125 2.68 -20.35 5.90
C THR A 125 3.18 -19.06 5.24
N SER A 126 3.29 -19.06 3.91
CA SER A 126 3.70 -17.85 3.16
C SER A 126 2.79 -16.68 3.46
N TYR A 127 1.50 -16.96 3.55
CA TYR A 127 0.49 -15.96 3.78
C TYR A 127 0.55 -15.39 5.20
N LEU A 128 0.59 -16.25 6.23
CA LEU A 128 0.66 -15.82 7.63
C LEU A 128 1.94 -15.02 7.89
N LEU A 129 3.08 -15.48 7.37
CA LEU A 129 4.35 -14.77 7.51
C LEU A 129 4.33 -13.42 6.77
N SER A 130 3.82 -13.40 5.54
CA SER A 130 3.69 -12.17 4.75
C SER A 130 2.79 -11.15 5.46
N THR A 131 1.66 -11.59 5.99
CA THR A 131 0.75 -10.77 6.80
C THR A 131 1.43 -10.26 8.07
N GLY A 132 2.17 -11.11 8.77
CA GLY A 132 2.94 -10.73 9.95
C GLY A 132 3.94 -9.62 9.66
N VAL A 133 4.63 -9.68 8.51
CA VAL A 133 5.56 -8.62 8.07
C VAL A 133 4.81 -7.31 7.79
N ILE A 134 3.68 -7.36 7.09
CA ILE A 134 2.85 -6.17 6.83
C ILE A 134 2.43 -5.53 8.16
N VAL A 135 1.88 -6.32 9.09
CA VAL A 135 1.44 -5.84 10.40
C VAL A 135 2.61 -5.24 11.18
N ALA A 136 3.78 -5.89 11.18
CA ALA A 136 4.98 -5.39 11.85
C ALA A 136 5.42 -4.03 11.28
N LEU A 137 5.46 -3.88 9.95
CA LEU A 137 5.82 -2.62 9.29
C LEU A 137 4.76 -1.53 9.50
N CYS A 138 3.48 -1.88 9.59
CA CYS A 138 2.40 -0.91 9.80
C CYS A 138 2.32 -0.44 11.27
N SER A 139 2.53 -1.35 12.23
CA SER A 139 2.38 -1.05 13.65
C SER A 139 3.61 -0.40 14.28
N ASN A 140 4.81 -0.67 13.75
CA ASN A 140 6.07 -0.19 14.35
C ASN A 140 6.78 0.83 13.46
N PRO A 141 6.69 2.14 13.78
CA PRO A 141 7.40 3.18 13.03
C PRO A 141 8.92 2.98 12.98
N GLU A 142 9.53 2.45 14.04
CA GLU A 142 10.97 2.19 14.09
C GLU A 142 11.41 1.19 13.02
N LEU A 143 10.66 0.10 12.82
CA LEU A 143 10.95 -0.91 11.81
C LEU A 143 10.85 -0.34 10.39
N ARG A 144 9.93 0.62 10.16
CA ARG A 144 9.78 1.28 8.85
C ARG A 144 10.95 2.20 8.50
N TYR A 145 11.55 2.84 9.51
CA TYR A 145 12.55 3.89 9.28
C TYR A 145 13.98 3.40 9.46
N LYS A 146 14.19 2.26 10.13
CA LYS A 146 15.54 1.74 10.45
C LYS A 146 16.08 0.89 9.29
N SER A 147 17.02 1.44 8.52
CA SER A 147 17.80 0.68 7.56
C SER A 147 18.90 -0.12 8.30
N PRO A 148 19.21 -1.39 7.91
CA PRO A 148 18.69 -2.15 6.75
C PRO A 148 17.46 -3.00 7.06
N VAL A 149 16.94 -3.02 8.29
CA VAL A 149 15.86 -3.91 8.74
C VAL A 149 14.60 -3.76 7.88
N ASN A 150 14.24 -2.54 7.53
CA ASN A 150 13.07 -2.25 6.69
C ASN A 150 13.16 -2.89 5.28
N PHE A 151 14.35 -2.89 4.66
CA PHE A 151 14.57 -3.55 3.38
C PHE A 151 14.55 -5.07 3.49
N VAL A 152 15.09 -5.62 4.58
CA VAL A 152 15.06 -7.07 4.83
C VAL A 152 13.61 -7.56 5.00
N LEU A 153 12.81 -6.87 5.81
CA LEU A 153 11.39 -7.19 5.99
C LEU A 153 10.63 -7.10 4.68
N LEU A 154 10.85 -6.03 3.90
CA LEU A 154 10.24 -5.86 2.59
C LEU A 154 10.65 -6.97 1.62
N GLY A 155 11.91 -7.38 1.63
CA GLY A 155 12.43 -8.50 0.82
C GLY A 155 11.80 -9.83 1.21
N ILE A 156 11.68 -10.12 2.50
CA ILE A 156 10.99 -11.32 3.01
C ILE A 156 9.53 -11.33 2.55
N HIS A 157 8.82 -10.20 2.72
CA HIS A 157 7.44 -10.08 2.24
C HIS A 157 7.33 -10.35 0.75
N THR A 158 8.18 -9.71 -0.07
CA THR A 158 8.19 -9.88 -1.53
C THR A 158 8.44 -11.33 -1.92
N PHE A 159 9.40 -11.99 -1.28
CA PHE A 159 9.74 -13.40 -1.54
C PHE A 159 8.57 -14.33 -1.24
N LEU A 160 7.96 -14.20 -0.07
CA LEU A 160 6.80 -15.01 0.34
C LEU A 160 5.60 -14.79 -0.59
N GLN A 161 5.34 -13.54 -0.95
CA GLN A 161 4.26 -13.19 -1.87
C GLN A 161 4.51 -13.74 -3.27
N SER A 162 5.77 -13.72 -3.73
CA SER A 162 6.17 -14.24 -5.04
C SER A 162 5.97 -15.75 -5.15
N ILE A 163 6.25 -16.51 -4.07
CA ILE A 163 5.95 -17.96 -4.01
C ILE A 163 4.44 -18.18 -4.15
N SER A 164 3.63 -17.42 -3.43
CA SER A 164 2.16 -17.55 -3.48
C SER A 164 1.61 -17.25 -4.87
N VAL A 165 2.09 -16.16 -5.51
CA VAL A 165 1.73 -15.80 -6.90
C VAL A 165 2.20 -16.86 -7.88
N GLY A 166 3.40 -17.41 -7.69
CA GLY A 166 3.97 -18.47 -8.53
C GLY A 166 3.16 -19.75 -8.48
N ILE A 167 2.78 -20.21 -7.29
CA ILE A 167 1.90 -21.38 -7.10
C ILE A 167 0.53 -21.13 -7.76
N PHE A 168 -0.04 -19.96 -7.53
CA PHE A 168 -1.32 -19.58 -8.13
C PHE A 168 -1.25 -19.57 -9.66
N SER A 169 -0.24 -18.92 -10.24
CA SER A 169 -0.07 -18.80 -11.69
C SER A 169 0.25 -20.15 -12.35
N SER A 170 0.99 -21.05 -11.68
CA SER A 170 1.32 -22.36 -12.22
C SER A 170 0.12 -23.33 -12.31
N ALA A 171 -0.97 -23.04 -11.58
CA ALA A 171 -2.23 -23.78 -11.69
C ALA A 171 -3.13 -23.30 -12.85
N ILE A 172 -2.71 -22.32 -13.62
CA ILE A 172 -3.50 -21.64 -14.65
C ILE A 172 -2.83 -21.79 -16.02
N ASN A 173 -3.62 -21.78 -17.08
CA ASN A 173 -3.10 -21.80 -18.44
C ASN A 173 -2.10 -20.64 -18.66
N PRO A 174 -0.86 -20.90 -19.13
CA PRO A 174 0.15 -19.86 -19.32
C PRO A 174 -0.31 -18.69 -20.22
N ARG A 175 -1.20 -18.95 -21.20
CA ARG A 175 -1.77 -17.89 -22.06
C ARG A 175 -2.59 -16.91 -21.25
N LEU A 176 -3.40 -17.40 -20.30
CA LEU A 176 -4.22 -16.54 -19.42
C LEU A 176 -3.30 -15.75 -18.47
N VAL A 177 -2.26 -16.37 -17.95
CA VAL A 177 -1.27 -15.68 -17.08
C VAL A 177 -0.62 -14.52 -17.84
N CYS A 178 -0.20 -14.75 -19.09
CA CYS A 178 0.34 -13.71 -19.94
C CYS A 178 -0.66 -12.56 -20.16
N LEU A 179 -1.89 -12.88 -20.55
CA LEU A 179 -2.96 -11.91 -20.76
C LEU A 179 -3.28 -11.10 -19.47
N GLY A 180 -3.39 -11.78 -18.34
CA GLY A 180 -3.62 -11.13 -17.05
C GLY A 180 -2.49 -10.21 -16.63
N THR A 181 -1.25 -10.63 -16.87
CA THR A 181 -0.06 -9.78 -16.61
C THR A 181 -0.07 -8.53 -17.49
N MET A 182 -0.33 -8.69 -18.79
CA MET A 182 -0.41 -7.54 -19.71
C MET A 182 -1.54 -6.59 -19.36
N HIS A 183 -2.71 -7.12 -18.98
CA HIS A 183 -3.85 -6.31 -18.54
C HIS A 183 -3.54 -5.54 -17.25
N THR A 184 -2.95 -6.21 -16.26
CA THR A 184 -2.54 -5.57 -15.00
C THR A 184 -1.50 -4.47 -15.24
N LEU A 185 -0.51 -4.73 -16.08
CA LEU A 185 0.52 -3.74 -16.46
C LEU A 185 -0.11 -2.53 -17.17
N GLY A 186 -1.00 -2.77 -18.13
CA GLY A 186 -1.72 -1.70 -18.84
C GLY A 186 -2.56 -0.85 -17.88
N THR A 187 -3.29 -1.48 -16.97
CA THR A 187 -4.07 -0.78 -15.94
C THR A 187 -3.17 0.03 -15.00
N PHE A 188 -2.05 -0.55 -14.54
CA PHE A 188 -1.07 0.14 -13.71
C PHE A 188 -0.51 1.39 -14.40
N LEU A 189 -0.11 1.27 -15.68
CA LEU A 189 0.40 2.40 -16.45
C LEU A 189 -0.65 3.48 -16.66
N ALA A 190 -1.88 3.11 -17.01
CA ALA A 190 -2.98 4.04 -17.19
C ALA A 190 -3.29 4.82 -15.90
N ILE A 191 -3.38 4.12 -14.76
CA ILE A 191 -3.60 4.72 -13.44
C ILE A 191 -2.42 5.62 -13.04
N THR A 192 -1.20 5.19 -13.30
CA THR A 192 0.00 6.00 -13.01
C THR A 192 -0.04 7.31 -13.80
N LEU A 193 -0.32 7.26 -15.10
CA LEU A 193 -0.45 8.46 -15.94
C LEU A 193 -1.60 9.38 -15.45
N TYR A 194 -2.75 8.80 -15.10
CA TYR A 194 -3.87 9.52 -14.53
C TYR A 194 -3.48 10.24 -13.22
N SER A 195 -2.71 9.60 -12.37
CA SER A 195 -2.33 10.13 -11.06
C SER A 195 -1.35 11.30 -11.13
N PHE A 196 -0.67 11.50 -12.25
CA PHE A 196 0.19 12.67 -12.48
C PHE A 196 -0.59 13.93 -12.93
N GLN A 197 -1.90 13.85 -13.12
CA GLN A 197 -2.69 15.01 -13.52
C GLN A 197 -2.78 16.05 -12.38
N PRO A 198 -2.54 17.34 -12.67
CA PRO A 198 -2.51 18.39 -11.65
C PRO A 198 -3.90 18.96 -11.32
N ASN A 199 -4.99 18.23 -11.55
CA ASN A 199 -6.35 18.75 -11.40
C ASN A 199 -6.99 18.23 -10.11
N GLU A 200 -7.38 19.13 -9.21
CA GLU A 200 -8.04 18.82 -7.93
C GLU A 200 -9.36 18.04 -8.08
N LYS A 201 -10.06 18.16 -9.23
CA LYS A 201 -11.30 17.41 -9.49
C LYS A 201 -11.10 15.91 -9.57
N PHE A 202 -9.88 15.46 -9.85
CA PHE A 202 -9.51 14.05 -9.98
C PHE A 202 -8.76 13.51 -8.76
N ASP A 203 -8.74 14.27 -7.66
CA ASP A 203 -8.10 13.84 -6.42
C ASP A 203 -8.94 12.79 -5.70
N LEU A 204 -8.41 11.57 -5.63
CA LEU A 204 -9.01 10.44 -4.92
C LEU A 204 -8.57 10.37 -3.45
N THR A 205 -7.57 11.15 -3.05
CA THR A 205 -7.03 11.08 -1.69
C THR A 205 -8.02 11.41 -0.57
N PRO A 206 -9.09 12.21 -0.76
CA PRO A 206 -10.13 12.40 0.25
C PRO A 206 -11.06 11.19 0.43
N PHE A 207 -11.10 10.28 -0.55
CA PHE A 207 -12.05 9.15 -0.59
C PHE A 207 -11.53 7.88 0.13
N GLY A 208 -10.43 7.97 0.86
CA GLY A 208 -9.85 6.82 1.57
C GLY A 208 -10.85 6.08 2.46
N ASN A 209 -11.74 6.81 3.17
CA ASN A 209 -12.79 6.20 3.99
C ASN A 209 -13.83 5.45 3.16
N VAL A 210 -14.19 5.97 1.98
CA VAL A 210 -15.14 5.31 1.06
C VAL A 210 -14.53 4.01 0.55
N LEU A 211 -13.25 4.03 0.16
CA LEU A 211 -12.53 2.82 -0.27
C LEU A 211 -12.46 1.79 0.85
N LEU A 212 -12.19 2.22 2.09
CA LEU A 212 -12.15 1.32 3.25
C LEU A 212 -13.53 0.70 3.53
N THR A 213 -14.60 1.49 3.52
CA THR A 213 -15.97 1.00 3.73
C THR A 213 -16.39 0.03 2.62
N SER A 214 -16.09 0.36 1.36
CA SER A 214 -16.35 -0.52 0.22
C SER A 214 -15.59 -1.85 0.34
N SER A 215 -14.34 -1.81 0.82
CA SER A 215 -13.53 -3.01 1.05
C SER A 215 -14.15 -3.90 2.13
N THR A 216 -14.61 -3.32 3.23
CA THR A 216 -15.27 -4.06 4.32
C THR A 216 -16.56 -4.72 3.83
N SER A 217 -17.36 -4.02 3.02
CA SER A 217 -18.59 -4.56 2.43
C SER A 217 -18.31 -5.76 1.51
N LEU A 218 -17.29 -5.64 0.62
CA LEU A 218 -16.90 -6.75 -0.25
C LEU A 218 -16.32 -7.94 0.51
N LEU A 219 -15.59 -7.71 1.62
CA LEU A 219 -15.10 -8.78 2.48
C LEU A 219 -16.25 -9.53 3.18
N ILE A 220 -17.27 -8.80 3.66
CA ILE A 220 -18.48 -9.44 4.22
C ILE A 220 -19.18 -10.25 3.14
N GLY A 221 -19.35 -9.72 1.92
CA GLY A 221 -19.91 -10.43 0.78
C GLY A 221 -19.13 -11.71 0.46
N LEU A 222 -17.80 -11.64 0.45
CA LEU A 222 -16.91 -12.77 0.21
C LEU A 222 -17.05 -13.84 1.31
N PHE A 223 -17.13 -13.42 2.58
CA PHE A 223 -17.35 -14.32 3.71
C PHE A 223 -18.72 -15.02 3.61
N LEU A 224 -19.77 -14.28 3.31
CA LEU A 224 -21.12 -14.84 3.11
C LEU A 224 -21.14 -15.82 1.92
N ASN A 225 -20.50 -15.48 0.79
CA ASN A 225 -20.46 -16.35 -0.38
C ASN A 225 -19.68 -17.64 -0.13
N PHE A 226 -18.76 -17.65 0.83
CA PHE A 226 -18.10 -18.88 1.26
C PHE A 226 -19.09 -19.95 1.74
N PHE A 227 -20.16 -19.55 2.44
CA PHE A 227 -21.23 -20.46 2.89
C PHE A 227 -22.28 -20.68 1.81
N LEU A 228 -22.69 -19.63 1.08
CA LEU A 228 -23.78 -19.68 0.09
C LEU A 228 -23.34 -20.35 -1.20
N LYS A 229 -22.07 -20.28 -1.59
CA LYS A 229 -21.48 -20.85 -2.81
C LYS A 229 -22.22 -20.46 -4.10
N MET A 230 -22.69 -19.21 -4.17
CA MET A 230 -23.44 -18.69 -5.31
C MET A 230 -22.48 -18.19 -6.41
N PRO A 231 -22.48 -18.80 -7.63
CA PRO A 231 -21.55 -18.40 -8.71
C PRO A 231 -21.74 -16.96 -9.17
N ILE A 232 -22.99 -16.47 -9.20
CA ILE A 232 -23.29 -15.09 -9.58
C ILE A 232 -22.67 -14.11 -8.59
N LEU A 233 -22.84 -14.36 -7.28
CA LEU A 233 -22.27 -13.54 -6.22
C LEU A 233 -20.73 -13.56 -6.26
N ASP A 234 -20.13 -14.71 -6.54
CA ASP A 234 -18.67 -14.84 -6.70
C ASP A 234 -18.14 -13.99 -7.87
N ASN A 235 -18.87 -13.93 -8.99
CA ASN A 235 -18.50 -13.10 -10.13
C ASN A 235 -18.60 -11.61 -9.81
N LEU A 236 -19.69 -11.19 -9.17
CA LEU A 236 -19.90 -9.80 -8.76
C LEU A 236 -18.84 -9.33 -7.76
N ILE A 237 -18.50 -10.16 -6.77
CA ILE A 237 -17.45 -9.87 -5.79
C ILE A 237 -16.09 -9.75 -6.46
N SER A 238 -15.73 -10.66 -7.37
CA SER A 238 -14.44 -10.61 -8.07
C SER A 238 -14.31 -9.34 -8.92
N ALA A 239 -15.38 -8.95 -9.63
CA ALA A 239 -15.42 -7.70 -10.39
C ALA A 239 -15.31 -6.47 -9.45
N GLY A 240 -16.07 -6.47 -8.36
CA GLY A 240 -16.01 -5.41 -7.34
C GLY A 240 -14.62 -5.26 -6.71
N LEU A 241 -13.97 -6.38 -6.40
CA LEU A 241 -12.60 -6.36 -5.87
C LEU A 241 -11.59 -5.86 -6.91
N ALA A 242 -11.74 -6.19 -8.19
CA ALA A 242 -10.86 -5.66 -9.24
C ALA A 242 -10.97 -4.13 -9.33
N VAL A 243 -12.18 -3.59 -9.34
CA VAL A 243 -12.42 -2.14 -9.34
C VAL A 243 -11.89 -1.49 -8.07
N LEU A 244 -12.09 -2.14 -6.93
CA LEU A 244 -11.61 -1.63 -5.63
C LEU A 244 -10.08 -1.56 -5.60
N PHE A 245 -9.35 -2.60 -6.02
CA PHE A 245 -7.89 -2.58 -6.03
C PHE A 245 -7.33 -1.61 -7.07
N ALA A 246 -7.98 -1.44 -8.22
CA ALA A 246 -7.63 -0.37 -9.16
C ALA A 246 -7.82 1.02 -8.54
N SER A 247 -8.87 1.21 -7.74
CA SER A 247 -9.13 2.47 -7.03
C SER A 247 -8.11 2.71 -5.90
N PHE A 248 -7.72 1.67 -5.14
CA PHE A 248 -6.64 1.78 -4.16
C PHE A 248 -5.29 2.08 -4.83
N LEU A 249 -5.01 1.45 -5.95
CA LEU A 249 -3.82 1.72 -6.75
C LEU A 249 -3.75 3.19 -7.18
N ALA A 250 -4.87 3.76 -7.63
CA ALA A 250 -4.97 5.18 -7.98
C ALA A 250 -4.79 6.07 -6.74
N TYR A 251 -5.43 5.74 -5.64
CA TYR A 251 -5.34 6.44 -4.36
C TYR A 251 -3.89 6.46 -3.83
N ASP A 252 -3.22 5.32 -3.78
CA ASP A 252 -1.85 5.23 -3.26
C ASP A 252 -0.85 5.88 -4.22
N THR A 253 -1.05 5.76 -5.53
CA THR A 253 -0.23 6.45 -6.54
C THR A 253 -0.34 7.97 -6.40
N GLN A 254 -1.54 8.51 -6.21
CA GLN A 254 -1.74 9.94 -5.97
C GLN A 254 -1.08 10.40 -4.67
N LYS A 255 -1.13 9.61 -3.59
CA LYS A 255 -0.39 9.90 -2.35
C LYS A 255 1.12 9.90 -2.54
N ILE A 256 1.65 9.04 -3.42
CA ILE A 256 3.09 8.97 -3.75
C ILE A 256 3.48 10.20 -4.57
N VAL A 257 2.74 10.51 -5.62
CA VAL A 257 3.00 11.66 -6.48
C VAL A 257 2.87 12.95 -5.67
N GLY A 258 1.86 13.04 -4.80
CA GLY A 258 1.60 14.19 -3.94
C GLY A 258 1.39 15.48 -4.75
N GLY A 259 1.36 16.62 -4.12
CA GLY A 259 1.27 17.93 -4.75
C GLY A 259 0.38 18.88 -3.97
N LYS A 260 0.36 20.16 -4.40
CA LYS A 260 -0.55 21.18 -3.83
C LYS A 260 -2.03 20.83 -4.03
N HIS A 261 -2.30 19.93 -4.98
CA HIS A 261 -3.64 19.50 -5.38
C HIS A 261 -4.15 18.26 -4.62
N HIS A 262 -3.28 17.57 -3.86
CA HIS A 262 -3.66 16.38 -3.09
C HIS A 262 -3.74 16.70 -1.60
N LYS A 263 -4.86 16.30 -0.96
CA LYS A 263 -5.09 16.54 0.48
C LYS A 263 -4.20 15.68 1.38
N HIS A 264 -3.87 14.47 0.91
CA HIS A 264 -3.06 13.51 1.66
C HIS A 264 -1.88 13.03 0.82
N PHE A 265 -0.71 12.91 1.43
CA PHE A 265 0.51 12.41 0.79
C PHE A 265 1.40 11.71 1.81
N TYR A 266 2.28 10.83 1.32
CA TYR A 266 3.26 10.15 2.17
C TYR A 266 4.36 11.10 2.64
N SER A 267 4.84 10.87 3.88
CA SER A 267 6.05 11.51 4.39
C SER A 267 7.30 11.01 3.65
N PRO A 268 8.35 11.83 3.50
CA PRO A 268 9.61 11.42 2.84
C PRO A 268 10.26 10.17 3.42
N LYS A 269 10.00 9.87 4.69
CA LYS A 269 10.53 8.68 5.37
C LYS A 269 9.71 7.41 5.12
N GLU A 270 8.51 7.53 4.57
CA GLU A 270 7.58 6.42 4.39
C GLU A 270 7.70 5.70 3.04
N TYR A 271 8.85 5.80 2.37
CA TYR A 271 9.07 5.20 1.06
C TYR A 271 8.92 3.66 1.04
N ILE A 272 9.26 2.97 2.13
CA ILE A 272 9.08 1.52 2.26
C ILE A 272 7.60 1.18 2.30
N LEU A 273 6.82 1.90 3.11
CA LEU A 273 5.39 1.69 3.25
C LEU A 273 4.64 2.03 1.95
N ALA A 274 5.06 3.11 1.27
CA ALA A 274 4.52 3.50 -0.01
C ALA A 274 4.79 2.44 -1.11
N ALA A 275 6.01 1.89 -1.16
CA ALA A 275 6.37 0.83 -2.09
C ALA A 275 5.61 -0.47 -1.78
N LEU A 276 5.50 -0.84 -0.49
CA LEU A 276 4.75 -2.01 -0.03
C LEU A 276 3.27 -1.93 -0.45
N ASN A 277 2.61 -0.79 -0.22
CA ASN A 277 1.21 -0.62 -0.58
C ASN A 277 0.99 -0.69 -2.10
N LEU A 278 1.84 0.01 -2.87
CA LEU A 278 1.78 -0.01 -4.33
C LEU A 278 1.95 -1.44 -4.89
N TYR A 279 2.93 -2.17 -4.37
CA TYR A 279 3.17 -3.57 -4.73
C TYR A 279 1.96 -4.45 -4.41
N GLN A 280 1.40 -4.30 -3.22
CA GLN A 280 0.27 -5.10 -2.77
C GLN A 280 -1.00 -4.85 -3.60
N ASP A 281 -1.25 -3.59 -4.00
CA ASP A 281 -2.39 -3.25 -4.85
C ASP A 281 -2.26 -3.88 -6.25
N VAL A 282 -1.06 -3.84 -6.83
CA VAL A 282 -0.81 -4.44 -8.15
C VAL A 282 -0.95 -5.96 -8.11
N ILE A 283 -0.41 -6.63 -7.08
CA ILE A 283 -0.55 -8.09 -6.94
C ILE A 283 -2.01 -8.48 -6.73
N ASN A 284 -2.75 -7.77 -5.87
CA ASN A 284 -4.17 -8.05 -5.65
C ASN A 284 -4.99 -7.81 -6.91
N LEU A 285 -4.73 -6.73 -7.64
CA LEU A 285 -5.37 -6.46 -8.93
C LEU A 285 -5.10 -7.58 -9.93
N PHE A 286 -3.86 -8.04 -10.05
CA PHE A 286 -3.49 -9.18 -10.88
C PHE A 286 -4.30 -10.43 -10.55
N ILE A 287 -4.41 -10.79 -9.28
CA ILE A 287 -5.15 -11.96 -8.83
C ILE A 287 -6.64 -11.84 -9.21
N GLN A 288 -7.25 -10.66 -9.06
CA GLN A 288 -8.66 -10.47 -9.43
C GLN A 288 -8.88 -10.53 -10.95
N ILE A 289 -7.98 -9.94 -11.73
CA ILE A 289 -8.00 -10.04 -13.19
C ILE A 289 -7.89 -11.51 -13.62
N MET A 290 -6.97 -12.26 -13.02
CA MET A 290 -6.82 -13.69 -13.28
C MET A 290 -8.08 -14.49 -12.93
N ASN A 291 -8.71 -14.19 -11.79
CA ASN A 291 -9.96 -14.83 -11.40
C ASN A 291 -11.09 -14.59 -12.44
N ILE A 292 -11.19 -13.37 -12.94
CA ILE A 292 -12.17 -13.03 -13.99
C ILE A 292 -11.85 -13.77 -15.28
N LEU A 293 -10.60 -13.77 -15.73
CA LEU A 293 -10.18 -14.45 -16.96
C LEU A 293 -10.41 -15.96 -16.90
N MET A 294 -10.09 -16.60 -15.77
CA MET A 294 -10.37 -18.04 -15.58
C MET A 294 -11.85 -18.37 -15.65
N LYS A 295 -12.71 -17.51 -15.10
CA LYS A 295 -14.16 -17.71 -15.15
C LYS A 295 -14.71 -17.54 -16.56
N LEU A 296 -14.21 -16.56 -17.31
CA LEU A 296 -14.58 -16.34 -18.71
C LEU A 296 -14.13 -17.49 -19.61
N ASP A 297 -12.95 -18.05 -19.37
CA ASP A 297 -12.42 -19.18 -20.14
C ASP A 297 -13.26 -20.44 -19.88
N ARG A 298 -13.58 -20.73 -18.62
CA ARG A 298 -14.43 -21.87 -18.24
C ARG A 298 -15.84 -21.77 -18.85
N ASN A 299 -16.42 -20.59 -18.94
CA ASN A 299 -17.75 -20.39 -19.53
C ASN A 299 -17.77 -20.59 -21.06
N LYS A 300 -16.59 -20.51 -21.73
CA LYS A 300 -16.46 -20.83 -23.15
C LYS A 300 -16.37 -22.32 -23.44
N GLU A 301 -15.90 -23.10 -22.47
CA GLU A 301 -15.73 -24.55 -22.60
C GLU A 301 -17.00 -25.32 -22.21
N SER A 302 -17.96 -24.69 -21.53
CA SER A 302 -19.26 -25.27 -21.22
C SER A 302 -20.24 -24.86 -22.31
N PRO A 303 -20.69 -25.80 -23.21
CA PRO A 303 -21.68 -25.54 -24.25
C PRO A 303 -23.07 -25.17 -23.72
#